data_8f4503ebebd421a1832cfdbadff0915b
#
_entry.id   8f4503ebebd421a1832cfdbadff0915b
#
_cell.length_a   1.000
_cell.length_b   1.000
_cell.length_c   1.000
_cell.angle_alpha   90.00
_cell.angle_beta   90.00
_cell.angle_gamma   90.00
#
_symmetry.space_group_name_H-M   'P 1'
#
loop_
_entity.id
_entity.type
_entity.pdbx_description
1 polymer ?
#
loop_
_entity_poly.entity_id
_entity_poly.type
_entity_poly.pdbx_seq_one_letter_code
_entity_poly.pdbx_strand_id
1 'polypeptide(L)'
;MTWRTVWCTGAGKGIGRALVLRLAREGCRVAVSARTEGDLVALAAEAKGCSGEVLPYPLDVTDEKAVTRAVDNIEQSIGPLDLVVLNAGNHIPVRAEAFSVKPFRDLVEINIMGVVHGLAAVLPRFIERKRGHVAIVASVAGYRGLPTAAAYGASKAALINMAESLKPELDRYGVRISVVNPGFVKTPLTDRNEFPMPFLIGADDAANRIVRGLRRGRFEIAFPRRFVWGFKVLRCLPYGLYFPLTRRLVTES
;
A
#
# COMPACT_ATOMS: atom_id res chain seq x y z
N MET A 1 12.80 15.94 -3.88
CA MET A 1 13.26 15.31 -2.65
C MET A 1 13.99 14.04 -3.00
N THR A 2 15.13 13.82 -2.39
CA THR A 2 15.90 12.57 -2.46
C THR A 2 15.75 11.87 -1.13
N TRP A 3 15.17 10.67 -1.12
CA TRP A 3 15.21 9.77 0.04
C TRP A 3 16.52 9.01 0.01
N ARG A 4 17.14 8.83 1.17
CA ARG A 4 18.34 8.00 1.33
C ARG A 4 17.99 6.66 1.94
N THR A 5 17.12 6.69 2.96
CA THR A 5 16.72 5.53 3.76
C THR A 5 15.21 5.31 3.63
N VAL A 6 14.82 4.11 3.23
CA VAL A 6 13.43 3.75 2.96
C VAL A 6 13.11 2.45 3.66
N TRP A 7 11.90 2.34 4.20
CA TRP A 7 11.33 1.07 4.64
C TRP A 7 10.07 0.74 3.83
N CYS A 8 9.98 -0.50 3.33
CA CYS A 8 8.83 -0.97 2.56
C CYS A 8 8.31 -2.28 3.12
N THR A 9 7.04 -2.32 3.53
CA THR A 9 6.35 -3.54 3.94
C THR A 9 5.67 -4.24 2.76
N GLY A 10 5.48 -5.57 2.84
CA GLY A 10 4.93 -6.34 1.73
C GLY A 10 5.82 -6.32 0.48
N ALA A 11 7.13 -6.27 0.67
CA ALA A 11 8.11 -6.07 -0.38
C ALA A 11 8.45 -7.33 -1.19
N GLY A 12 8.07 -8.52 -0.74
CA GLY A 12 8.48 -9.78 -1.38
C GLY A 12 7.93 -9.98 -2.80
N LYS A 13 6.77 -9.41 -3.13
CA LYS A 13 6.07 -9.63 -4.41
C LYS A 13 5.36 -8.36 -4.90
N GLY A 14 4.93 -8.39 -6.16
CA GLY A 14 4.03 -7.40 -6.75
C GLY A 14 4.56 -5.97 -6.72
N ILE A 15 3.68 -5.02 -6.32
CA ILE A 15 3.98 -3.59 -6.31
C ILE A 15 5.15 -3.27 -5.37
N GLY A 16 5.16 -3.86 -4.16
CA GLY A 16 6.21 -3.61 -3.17
C GLY A 16 7.60 -3.98 -3.71
N ARG A 17 7.72 -5.17 -4.33
CA ARG A 17 8.95 -5.64 -4.95
C ARG A 17 9.44 -4.71 -6.07
N ALA A 18 8.57 -4.37 -7.00
CA ALA A 18 8.90 -3.47 -8.10
C ALA A 18 9.32 -2.07 -7.61
N LEU A 19 8.63 -1.57 -6.57
CA LEU A 19 8.94 -0.28 -5.95
C LEU A 19 10.32 -0.28 -5.28
N VAL A 20 10.67 -1.35 -4.57
CA VAL A 20 11.98 -1.52 -3.92
C VAL A 20 13.09 -1.50 -4.96
N LEU A 21 12.99 -2.29 -6.02
CA LEU A 21 13.99 -2.31 -7.10
C LEU A 21 14.13 -0.94 -7.76
N ARG A 22 13.01 -0.24 -7.96
CA ARG A 22 13.03 1.10 -8.53
C ARG A 22 13.74 2.11 -7.63
N LEU A 23 13.55 2.03 -6.31
CA LEU A 23 14.21 2.91 -5.33
C LEU A 23 15.70 2.56 -5.17
N ALA A 24 16.06 1.28 -5.17
CA ALA A 24 17.44 0.83 -5.12
C ALA A 24 18.25 1.29 -6.33
N ARG A 25 17.66 1.23 -7.56
CA ARG A 25 18.31 1.79 -8.77
C ARG A 25 18.56 3.30 -8.68
N GLU A 26 17.81 4.01 -7.85
CA GLU A 26 17.98 5.45 -7.61
C GLU A 26 18.94 5.76 -6.44
N GLY A 27 19.61 4.76 -5.88
CA GLY A 27 20.62 4.93 -4.83
C GLY A 27 20.05 4.92 -3.41
N CYS A 28 18.79 4.54 -3.20
CA CYS A 28 18.22 4.42 -1.85
C CYS A 28 18.72 3.15 -1.16
N ARG A 29 18.96 3.23 0.15
CA ARG A 29 19.06 2.07 1.05
C ARG A 29 17.65 1.70 1.48
N VAL A 30 17.20 0.50 1.11
CA VAL A 30 15.80 0.09 1.29
C VAL A 30 15.74 -1.12 2.23
N ALA A 31 15.26 -0.90 3.44
CA ALA A 31 14.83 -1.97 4.34
C ALA A 31 13.53 -2.58 3.81
N VAL A 32 13.49 -3.91 3.69
CA VAL A 32 12.35 -4.62 3.09
C VAL A 32 11.78 -5.65 4.06
N SER A 33 10.46 -5.63 4.24
CA SER A 33 9.77 -6.54 5.15
C SER A 33 8.65 -7.30 4.45
N ALA A 34 8.61 -8.59 4.71
CA ALA A 34 7.54 -9.52 4.39
C ALA A 34 7.68 -10.76 5.29
N ARG A 35 6.67 -11.61 5.35
CA ARG A 35 6.70 -12.84 6.16
C ARG A 35 7.65 -13.90 5.61
N THR A 36 7.77 -13.99 4.27
CA THR A 36 8.62 -14.98 3.61
C THR A 36 10.03 -14.42 3.44
N GLU A 37 10.95 -14.87 4.26
CA GLU A 37 12.35 -14.44 4.22
C GLU A 37 13.03 -14.72 2.88
N GLY A 38 12.76 -15.90 2.29
CA GLY A 38 13.31 -16.28 0.99
C GLY A 38 12.95 -15.31 -0.14
N ASP A 39 11.73 -14.74 -0.14
CA ASP A 39 11.33 -13.72 -1.11
C ASP A 39 12.16 -12.43 -0.95
N LEU A 40 12.52 -12.06 0.29
CA LEU A 40 13.31 -10.88 0.59
C LEU A 40 14.79 -11.07 0.23
N VAL A 41 15.34 -12.24 0.52
CA VAL A 41 16.71 -12.61 0.13
C VAL A 41 16.87 -12.62 -1.38
N ALA A 42 15.90 -13.20 -2.10
CA ALA A 42 15.87 -13.18 -3.56
C ALA A 42 15.79 -11.76 -4.12
N LEU A 43 14.97 -10.88 -3.49
CA LEU A 43 14.87 -9.48 -3.86
C LEU A 43 16.20 -8.72 -3.63
N ALA A 44 16.86 -8.97 -2.51
CA ALA A 44 18.17 -8.38 -2.22
C ALA A 44 19.24 -8.86 -3.21
N ALA A 45 19.21 -10.14 -3.59
CA ALA A 45 20.11 -10.70 -4.61
C ALA A 45 19.87 -10.05 -5.99
N GLU A 46 18.64 -9.84 -6.40
CA GLU A 46 18.30 -9.17 -7.66
C GLU A 46 18.73 -7.70 -7.67
N ALA A 47 18.70 -7.05 -6.52
CA ALA A 47 19.14 -5.67 -6.39
C ALA A 47 20.68 -5.49 -6.39
N LYS A 48 21.45 -6.59 -6.40
CA LYS A 48 22.92 -6.51 -6.51
C LYS A 48 23.30 -5.80 -7.81
N GLY A 49 24.19 -4.79 -7.68
CA GLY A 49 24.57 -3.94 -8.80
C GLY A 49 23.71 -2.69 -8.99
N CYS A 50 22.64 -2.50 -8.21
CA CYS A 50 21.98 -1.20 -8.11
C CYS A 50 22.89 -0.19 -7.40
N SER A 51 22.62 1.12 -7.61
CA SER A 51 23.34 2.20 -6.91
C SER A 51 23.06 2.27 -5.42
N GLY A 52 21.93 1.71 -4.98
CA GLY A 52 21.51 1.59 -3.59
C GLY A 52 21.58 0.16 -3.09
N GLU A 53 21.00 -0.09 -1.93
CA GLU A 53 21.09 -1.37 -1.22
C GLU A 53 19.69 -1.84 -0.78
N VAL A 54 19.47 -3.16 -0.80
CA VAL A 54 18.23 -3.79 -0.30
C VAL A 54 18.57 -4.70 0.87
N LEU A 55 17.97 -4.42 2.03
CA LEU A 55 18.26 -5.12 3.28
C LEU A 55 17.02 -5.84 3.80
N PRO A 56 17.04 -7.17 3.91
CA PRO A 56 15.96 -7.98 4.44
C PRO A 56 15.74 -7.78 5.94
N TYR A 57 14.48 -7.56 6.32
CA TYR A 57 13.96 -7.56 7.70
C TYR A 57 12.67 -8.37 7.73
N PRO A 58 12.74 -9.70 7.83
CA PRO A 58 11.56 -10.57 7.88
C PRO A 58 10.62 -10.14 9.00
N LEU A 59 9.33 -9.97 8.69
CA LEU A 59 8.37 -9.38 9.61
C LEU A 59 6.93 -9.76 9.24
N ASP A 60 6.13 -10.13 10.23
CA ASP A 60 4.66 -10.08 10.13
C ASP A 60 4.17 -8.72 10.66
N VAL A 61 3.53 -7.95 9.80
CA VAL A 61 3.02 -6.60 10.16
C VAL A 61 1.87 -6.65 11.17
N THR A 62 1.29 -7.81 11.42
CA THR A 62 0.23 -8.00 12.42
C THR A 62 0.78 -8.10 13.85
N ASP A 63 2.08 -8.32 14.03
CA ASP A 63 2.76 -8.28 15.33
C ASP A 63 3.30 -6.87 15.60
N GLU A 64 2.59 -6.08 16.40
CA GLU A 64 2.95 -4.73 16.79
C GLU A 64 4.37 -4.63 17.39
N LYS A 65 4.71 -5.55 18.29
CA LYS A 65 6.02 -5.54 18.96
C LYS A 65 7.15 -5.85 17.98
N ALA A 66 6.91 -6.78 17.05
CA ALA A 66 7.87 -7.09 16.01
C ALA A 66 8.06 -5.90 15.05
N VAL A 67 7.00 -5.17 14.71
CA VAL A 67 7.05 -3.94 13.90
C VAL A 67 7.91 -2.88 14.59
N THR A 68 7.68 -2.62 15.87
CA THR A 68 8.46 -1.64 16.64
C THR A 68 9.94 -2.01 16.67
N ARG A 69 10.27 -3.27 17.02
CA ARG A 69 11.67 -3.76 17.02
C ARG A 69 12.32 -3.68 15.62
N ALA A 70 11.55 -3.96 14.57
CA ALA A 70 12.07 -3.85 13.22
C ALA A 70 12.46 -2.41 12.86
N VAL A 71 11.63 -1.42 13.21
CA VAL A 71 11.93 0.00 12.97
C VAL A 71 13.16 0.44 13.76
N ASP A 72 13.30 0.00 15.03
CA ASP A 72 14.50 0.27 15.85
C ASP A 72 15.76 -0.27 15.17
N ASN A 73 15.76 -1.53 14.79
CA ASN A 73 16.89 -2.20 14.14
C ASN A 73 17.24 -1.56 12.78
N ILE A 74 16.21 -1.18 12.01
CA ILE A 74 16.40 -0.51 10.71
C ILE A 74 17.10 0.85 10.92
N GLU A 75 16.57 1.70 11.81
CA GLU A 75 17.17 3.02 12.03
C GLU A 75 18.57 2.94 12.65
N GLN A 76 18.85 1.94 13.50
CA GLN A 76 20.20 1.68 13.99
C GLN A 76 21.17 1.24 12.89
N SER A 77 20.70 0.43 11.94
CA SER A 77 21.53 -0.17 10.88
C SER A 77 21.78 0.79 9.71
N ILE A 78 20.72 1.47 9.23
CA ILE A 78 20.81 2.26 8.00
C ILE A 78 20.54 3.76 8.22
N GLY A 79 20.36 4.17 9.46
CA GLY A 79 20.07 5.56 9.83
C GLY A 79 18.59 5.93 9.75
N PRO A 80 18.27 7.17 10.13
CA PRO A 80 16.89 7.66 10.22
C PRO A 80 16.11 7.47 8.91
N LEU A 81 14.90 6.94 9.00
CA LEU A 81 14.02 6.74 7.84
C LEU A 81 13.55 8.07 7.23
N ASP A 82 13.67 8.20 5.91
CA ASP A 82 13.14 9.34 5.14
C ASP A 82 11.76 9.05 4.56
N LEU A 83 11.53 7.80 4.11
CA LEU A 83 10.29 7.33 3.50
C LEU A 83 9.89 5.97 4.08
N VAL A 84 8.64 5.84 4.45
CA VAL A 84 8.05 4.55 4.83
C VAL A 84 6.89 4.24 3.90
N VAL A 85 6.91 3.05 3.29
CA VAL A 85 5.85 2.57 2.40
C VAL A 85 5.13 1.40 3.06
N LEU A 86 3.94 1.67 3.58
CA LEU A 86 3.06 0.68 4.20
C LEU A 86 2.22 0.03 3.09
N ASN A 87 2.80 -1.02 2.49
CA ASN A 87 2.24 -1.69 1.32
C ASN A 87 1.73 -3.10 1.62
N ALA A 88 2.12 -3.70 2.73
CA ALA A 88 1.62 -5.02 3.10
C ALA A 88 0.07 -5.06 3.11
N GLY A 89 -0.51 -6.07 2.50
CA GLY A 89 -1.94 -6.23 2.43
C GLY A 89 -2.34 -7.49 1.68
N ASN A 90 -3.61 -7.84 1.80
CA ASN A 90 -4.21 -9.00 1.14
C ASN A 90 -5.60 -8.66 0.60
N HIS A 91 -6.13 -9.53 -0.26
CA HIS A 91 -7.47 -9.49 -0.82
C HIS A 91 -8.13 -10.86 -0.65
N ILE A 92 -9.34 -10.87 -0.10
CA ILE A 92 -10.19 -12.03 0.03
C ILE A 92 -11.56 -11.62 -0.49
N PRO A 93 -12.06 -12.21 -1.59
CA PRO A 93 -13.41 -11.93 -2.07
C PRO A 93 -14.44 -12.48 -1.08
N VAL A 94 -15.53 -11.74 -0.88
CA VAL A 94 -16.64 -12.13 -0.01
C VAL A 94 -17.93 -12.04 -0.79
N ARG A 95 -18.56 -13.17 -1.05
CA ARG A 95 -19.89 -13.26 -1.65
C ARG A 95 -20.95 -13.23 -0.55
N ALA A 96 -22.13 -12.67 -0.85
CA ALA A 96 -23.23 -12.55 0.13
C ALA A 96 -23.72 -13.92 0.60
N GLU A 97 -23.82 -14.89 -0.30
CA GLU A 97 -24.26 -16.26 -0.02
C GLU A 97 -23.26 -17.07 0.84
N ALA A 98 -21.98 -16.66 0.84
CA ALA A 98 -20.91 -17.27 1.64
C ALA A 98 -20.34 -16.29 2.69
N PHE A 99 -21.19 -15.38 3.18
CA PHE A 99 -20.75 -14.35 4.12
C PHE A 99 -20.30 -14.96 5.45
N SER A 100 -19.09 -14.62 5.89
CA SER A 100 -18.51 -15.06 7.16
C SER A 100 -17.60 -14.01 7.79
N VAL A 101 -17.39 -14.10 9.09
CA VAL A 101 -16.58 -13.15 9.87
C VAL A 101 -15.08 -13.24 9.55
N LYS A 102 -14.58 -14.46 9.23
CA LYS A 102 -13.15 -14.72 9.08
C LYS A 102 -12.44 -13.83 8.06
N PRO A 103 -12.91 -13.65 6.81
CA PRO A 103 -12.28 -12.75 5.84
C PRO A 103 -12.20 -11.30 6.32
N PHE A 104 -13.22 -10.83 7.05
CA PHE A 104 -13.21 -9.47 7.60
C PHE A 104 -12.12 -9.31 8.65
N ARG A 105 -12.05 -10.26 9.60
CA ARG A 105 -11.02 -10.24 10.65
C ARG A 105 -9.63 -10.31 10.05
N ASP A 106 -9.37 -11.25 9.13
CA ASP A 106 -8.07 -11.42 8.50
C ASP A 106 -7.65 -10.15 7.72
N LEU A 107 -8.58 -9.48 7.03
CA LEU A 107 -8.29 -8.26 6.28
C LEU A 107 -8.16 -7.02 7.18
N VAL A 108 -8.89 -6.94 8.28
CA VAL A 108 -8.70 -5.88 9.28
C VAL A 108 -7.29 -5.98 9.88
N GLU A 109 -6.87 -7.17 10.29
CA GLU A 109 -5.54 -7.38 10.89
C GLU A 109 -4.41 -6.99 9.92
N ILE A 110 -4.42 -7.53 8.69
CA ILE A 110 -3.31 -7.28 7.79
C ILE A 110 -3.39 -5.90 7.10
N ASN A 111 -4.57 -5.48 6.62
CA ASN A 111 -4.68 -4.26 5.82
C ASN A 111 -4.79 -3.00 6.67
N ILE A 112 -5.43 -3.07 7.85
CA ILE A 112 -5.63 -1.90 8.72
C ILE A 112 -4.62 -1.92 9.85
N MET A 113 -4.63 -2.95 10.71
CA MET A 113 -3.76 -2.98 11.89
C MET A 113 -2.28 -3.02 11.51
N GLY A 114 -1.90 -3.77 10.45
CA GLY A 114 -0.54 -3.74 9.93
C GLY A 114 -0.06 -2.34 9.51
N VAL A 115 -0.95 -1.50 8.97
CA VAL A 115 -0.65 -0.08 8.68
C VAL A 115 -0.59 0.74 9.98
N VAL A 116 -1.52 0.52 10.92
CA VAL A 116 -1.55 1.21 12.22
C VAL A 116 -0.28 0.94 13.01
N HIS A 117 0.19 -0.30 13.09
CA HIS A 117 1.45 -0.66 13.77
C HIS A 117 2.65 0.05 13.13
N GLY A 118 2.71 0.09 11.80
CA GLY A 118 3.74 0.84 11.08
C GLY A 118 3.70 2.34 11.38
N LEU A 119 2.51 2.95 11.40
CA LEU A 119 2.33 4.37 11.76
C LEU A 119 2.75 4.63 13.20
N ALA A 120 2.32 3.80 14.16
CA ALA A 120 2.66 3.92 15.58
C ALA A 120 4.18 3.88 15.80
N ALA A 121 4.89 3.02 15.06
CA ALA A 121 6.33 2.89 15.18
C ALA A 121 7.09 4.08 14.58
N VAL A 122 6.59 4.74 13.50
CA VAL A 122 7.38 5.75 12.78
C VAL A 122 6.95 7.20 13.03
N LEU A 123 5.66 7.47 13.29
CA LEU A 123 5.17 8.84 13.43
C LEU A 123 5.82 9.61 14.58
N PRO A 124 6.00 9.05 15.80
CA PRO A 124 6.67 9.77 16.89
C PRO A 124 8.07 10.26 16.46
N ARG A 125 8.84 9.43 15.76
CA ARG A 125 10.19 9.75 15.28
C ARG A 125 10.18 10.83 14.20
N PHE A 126 9.21 10.77 13.27
CA PHE A 126 9.06 11.76 12.21
C PHE A 126 8.63 13.11 12.75
N ILE A 127 7.71 13.12 13.73
CA ILE A 127 7.23 14.34 14.41
C ILE A 127 8.37 15.00 15.17
N GLU A 128 9.14 14.23 15.97
CA GLU A 128 10.30 14.74 16.70
C GLU A 128 11.32 15.38 15.77
N ARG A 129 11.62 14.70 14.64
CA ARG A 129 12.59 15.20 13.64
C ARG A 129 12.02 16.28 12.72
N LYS A 130 10.72 16.56 12.80
CA LYS A 130 9.97 17.46 11.89
C LYS A 130 10.21 17.13 10.42
N ARG A 131 10.44 15.86 10.12
CA ARG A 131 10.79 15.36 8.78
C ARG A 131 10.44 13.89 8.65
N GLY A 132 9.84 13.54 7.52
CA GLY A 132 9.52 12.17 7.13
C GLY A 132 8.41 12.14 6.09
N HIS A 133 8.28 11.02 5.43
CA HIS A 133 7.21 10.79 4.47
C HIS A 133 6.63 9.39 4.68
N VAL A 134 5.33 9.28 4.90
CA VAL A 134 4.61 8.01 4.94
C VAL A 134 3.77 7.87 3.67
N ALA A 135 3.86 6.73 3.01
CA ALA A 135 3.01 6.33 1.90
C ALA A 135 2.17 5.11 2.30
N ILE A 136 0.87 5.24 2.31
CA ILE A 136 -0.07 4.15 2.61
C ILE A 136 -0.63 3.60 1.30
N VAL A 137 -0.47 2.30 1.05
CA VAL A 137 -1.01 1.67 -0.16
C VAL A 137 -2.43 1.16 0.11
N ALA A 138 -3.40 1.95 -0.34
CA ALA A 138 -4.83 1.61 -0.33
C ALA A 138 -5.25 0.94 -1.65
N SER A 139 -6.33 1.40 -2.28
CA SER A 139 -6.84 0.92 -3.59
C SER A 139 -7.99 1.83 -4.06
N VAL A 140 -8.24 1.87 -5.36
CA VAL A 140 -9.48 2.46 -5.92
C VAL A 140 -10.75 1.74 -5.41
N ALA A 141 -10.64 0.48 -4.97
CA ALA A 141 -11.73 -0.25 -4.33
C ALA A 141 -12.18 0.36 -2.99
N GLY A 142 -11.36 1.24 -2.40
CA GLY A 142 -11.72 2.03 -1.21
C GLY A 142 -12.57 3.27 -1.51
N TYR A 143 -12.77 3.65 -2.77
CA TYR A 143 -13.57 4.85 -3.08
C TYR A 143 -15.06 4.60 -2.93
N ARG A 144 -15.54 3.42 -3.30
CA ARG A 144 -16.94 3.03 -3.20
C ARG A 144 -17.09 1.51 -3.16
N GLY A 145 -18.16 1.00 -2.51
CA GLY A 145 -18.40 -0.43 -2.38
C GLY A 145 -18.57 -1.11 -3.76
N LEU A 146 -17.95 -2.25 -3.96
CA LEU A 146 -18.04 -3.05 -5.16
C LEU A 146 -18.51 -4.47 -4.81
N PRO A 147 -19.22 -5.17 -5.70
CA PRO A 147 -19.54 -6.58 -5.51
C PRO A 147 -18.30 -7.39 -5.16
N THR A 148 -18.43 -8.39 -4.33
CA THR A 148 -17.40 -9.29 -3.79
C THR A 148 -16.28 -8.62 -2.98
N ALA A 149 -16.19 -7.29 -2.95
CA ALA A 149 -15.13 -6.54 -2.28
C ALA A 149 -15.55 -6.01 -0.89
N ALA A 150 -16.61 -6.54 -0.26
CA ALA A 150 -17.14 -6.00 0.99
C ALA A 150 -16.07 -5.83 2.09
N ALA A 151 -15.30 -6.87 2.39
CA ALA A 151 -14.25 -6.80 3.40
C ALA A 151 -13.01 -6.02 2.90
N TYR A 152 -12.57 -6.29 1.67
CA TYR A 152 -11.41 -5.62 1.09
C TYR A 152 -11.65 -4.12 0.88
N GLY A 153 -12.76 -3.77 0.20
CA GLY A 153 -13.12 -2.38 -0.06
C GLY A 153 -13.27 -1.58 1.24
N ALA A 154 -13.92 -2.14 2.25
CA ALA A 154 -14.03 -1.52 3.58
C ALA A 154 -12.66 -1.27 4.21
N SER A 155 -11.75 -2.26 4.17
CA SER A 155 -10.39 -2.09 4.69
C SER A 155 -9.61 -0.98 3.96
N LYS A 156 -9.76 -0.88 2.64
CA LYS A 156 -9.08 0.16 1.85
C LYS A 156 -9.71 1.54 1.99
N ALA A 157 -11.02 1.63 2.20
CA ALA A 157 -11.71 2.86 2.55
C ALA A 157 -11.25 3.42 3.91
N ALA A 158 -11.06 2.54 4.91
CA ALA A 158 -10.51 2.92 6.21
C ALA A 158 -9.12 3.55 6.08
N LEU A 159 -8.23 3.01 5.23
CA LEU A 159 -6.90 3.58 5.00
C LEU A 159 -6.94 4.96 4.33
N ILE A 160 -7.85 5.18 3.39
CA ILE A 160 -8.04 6.48 2.74
C ILE A 160 -8.50 7.50 3.79
N ASN A 161 -9.55 7.17 4.54
CA ASN A 161 -10.09 8.05 5.59
C ASN A 161 -9.05 8.36 6.67
N MET A 162 -8.29 7.35 7.13
CA MET A 162 -7.20 7.51 8.09
C MET A 162 -6.13 8.48 7.56
N ALA A 163 -5.71 8.33 6.32
CA ALA A 163 -4.71 9.22 5.71
C ALA A 163 -5.23 10.65 5.57
N GLU A 164 -6.51 10.83 5.18
CA GLU A 164 -7.17 12.14 5.08
C GLU A 164 -7.22 12.83 6.45
N SER A 165 -7.56 12.09 7.51
CA SER A 165 -7.65 12.62 8.89
C SER A 165 -6.28 13.01 9.45
N LEU A 166 -5.24 12.21 9.22
CA LEU A 166 -3.89 12.48 9.70
C LEU A 166 -3.18 13.61 8.94
N LYS A 167 -3.57 13.86 7.68
CA LYS A 167 -2.86 14.82 6.81
C LYS A 167 -2.73 16.22 7.41
N PRO A 168 -3.81 16.91 7.86
CA PRO A 168 -3.71 18.25 8.40
C PRO A 168 -2.90 18.32 9.71
N GLU A 169 -2.94 17.26 10.53
CA GLU A 169 -2.17 17.20 11.77
C GLU A 169 -0.67 17.04 11.48
N LEU A 170 -0.31 16.11 10.58
CA LEU A 170 1.09 15.84 10.23
C LEU A 170 1.75 17.02 9.52
N ASP A 171 1.00 17.81 8.74
CA ASP A 171 1.51 19.02 8.09
C ASP A 171 2.06 20.05 9.11
N ARG A 172 1.45 20.14 10.30
CA ARG A 172 1.92 21.02 11.38
C ARG A 172 3.31 20.64 11.88
N TYR A 173 3.68 19.38 11.73
CA TYR A 173 4.98 18.84 12.14
C TYR A 173 5.97 18.69 10.97
N GLY A 174 5.62 19.15 9.76
CA GLY A 174 6.47 18.98 8.59
C GLY A 174 6.60 17.53 8.09
N VAL A 175 5.72 16.64 8.55
CA VAL A 175 5.66 15.24 8.16
C VAL A 175 4.69 15.08 7.00
N ARG A 176 5.12 14.38 5.93
CA ARG A 176 4.27 14.13 4.77
C ARG A 176 3.56 12.80 4.88
N ILE A 177 2.32 12.79 4.42
CA ILE A 177 1.56 11.56 4.21
C ILE A 177 1.01 11.52 2.78
N SER A 178 1.07 10.37 2.15
CA SER A 178 0.49 10.10 0.83
C SER A 178 -0.34 8.83 0.87
N VAL A 179 -1.46 8.82 0.18
CA VAL A 179 -2.25 7.61 -0.09
C VAL A 179 -2.07 7.19 -1.54
N VAL A 180 -1.73 5.92 -1.75
CA VAL A 180 -1.58 5.32 -3.07
C VAL A 180 -2.82 4.49 -3.35
N ASN A 181 -3.55 4.82 -4.42
CA ASN A 181 -4.77 4.14 -4.84
C ASN A 181 -4.58 3.47 -6.20
N PRO A 182 -3.96 2.27 -6.26
CA PRO A 182 -3.86 1.53 -7.51
C PRO A 182 -5.23 1.04 -7.98
N GLY A 183 -5.41 1.01 -9.31
CA GLY A 183 -6.37 0.12 -9.94
C GLY A 183 -5.79 -1.29 -10.09
N PHE A 184 -6.10 -1.98 -11.20
CA PHE A 184 -5.57 -3.30 -11.44
C PHE A 184 -4.09 -3.25 -11.85
N VAL A 185 -3.26 -3.95 -11.07
CA VAL A 185 -1.82 -4.12 -11.33
C VAL A 185 -1.52 -5.60 -11.39
N LYS A 186 -0.85 -6.05 -12.44
CA LYS A 186 -0.46 -7.45 -12.62
C LYS A 186 0.48 -7.89 -11.49
N THR A 187 -0.02 -8.73 -10.60
CA THR A 187 0.66 -9.23 -9.41
C THR A 187 0.08 -10.59 -9.02
N PRO A 188 0.77 -11.41 -8.22
CA PRO A 188 0.22 -12.66 -7.72
C PRO A 188 -1.12 -12.51 -6.96
N LEU A 189 -1.42 -11.31 -6.45
CA LEU A 189 -2.69 -11.01 -5.80
C LEU A 189 -3.84 -10.90 -6.80
N THR A 190 -3.61 -10.24 -7.94
CA THR A 190 -4.59 -10.03 -9.00
C THR A 190 -4.71 -11.22 -9.94
N ASP A 191 -3.71 -12.10 -10.00
CA ASP A 191 -3.76 -13.32 -10.81
C ASP A 191 -4.83 -14.32 -10.32
N ARG A 192 -5.36 -14.10 -9.11
CA ARG A 192 -6.47 -14.87 -8.51
C ARG A 192 -7.86 -14.36 -8.92
N ASN A 193 -7.94 -13.25 -9.64
CA ASN A 193 -9.22 -12.67 -10.04
C ASN A 193 -9.74 -13.36 -11.29
N GLU A 194 -10.99 -13.83 -11.22
CA GLU A 194 -11.70 -14.50 -12.33
C GLU A 194 -12.56 -13.55 -13.17
N PHE A 195 -12.47 -12.25 -12.92
CA PHE A 195 -13.24 -11.22 -13.61
C PHE A 195 -12.37 -10.31 -14.49
N PRO A 196 -12.93 -9.64 -15.49
CA PRO A 196 -12.19 -8.72 -16.35
C PRO A 196 -11.53 -7.58 -15.55
N MET A 197 -10.25 -7.34 -15.80
CA MET A 197 -9.46 -6.28 -15.17
C MET A 197 -9.13 -5.18 -16.20
N PRO A 198 -10.06 -4.23 -16.43
CA PRO A 198 -9.82 -3.18 -17.41
C PRO A 198 -8.66 -2.29 -16.96
N PHE A 199 -7.87 -1.83 -17.94
CA PHE A 199 -6.71 -0.97 -17.71
C PHE A 199 -5.62 -1.60 -16.81
N LEU A 200 -5.48 -2.92 -16.84
CA LEU A 200 -4.40 -3.63 -16.14
C LEU A 200 -3.03 -3.07 -16.55
N ILE A 201 -2.19 -2.74 -15.56
CA ILE A 201 -0.82 -2.25 -15.78
C ILE A 201 0.20 -3.19 -15.13
N GLY A 202 1.46 -3.12 -15.58
CA GLY A 202 2.55 -3.86 -14.96
C GLY A 202 2.97 -3.28 -13.60
N ALA A 203 3.61 -4.11 -12.77
CA ALA A 203 4.10 -3.69 -11.46
C ALA A 203 5.18 -2.59 -11.56
N ASP A 204 6.04 -2.62 -12.59
CA ASP A 204 7.07 -1.60 -12.82
C ASP A 204 6.45 -0.24 -13.20
N ASP A 205 5.40 -0.23 -14.03
CA ASP A 205 4.68 1.01 -14.34
C ASP A 205 4.00 1.58 -13.08
N ALA A 206 3.40 0.72 -12.25
CA ALA A 206 2.85 1.12 -10.96
C ALA A 206 3.94 1.73 -10.06
N ALA A 207 5.09 1.09 -9.91
CA ALA A 207 6.23 1.58 -9.13
C ALA A 207 6.72 2.95 -9.62
N ASN A 208 6.86 3.12 -10.94
CA ASN A 208 7.25 4.38 -11.55
C ASN A 208 6.25 5.52 -11.26
N ARG A 209 4.94 5.23 -11.29
CA ARG A 209 3.88 6.20 -10.97
C ARG A 209 3.89 6.58 -9.49
N ILE A 210 4.12 5.60 -8.62
CA ILE A 210 4.23 5.82 -7.17
C ILE A 210 5.42 6.73 -6.87
N VAL A 211 6.63 6.38 -7.30
CA VAL A 211 7.84 7.19 -7.04
C VAL A 211 7.68 8.61 -7.57
N ARG A 212 7.15 8.76 -8.80
CA ARG A 212 6.89 10.09 -9.38
C ARG A 212 5.89 10.91 -8.57
N GLY A 213 4.83 10.26 -8.07
CA GLY A 213 3.82 10.92 -7.23
C GLY A 213 4.37 11.35 -5.88
N LEU A 214 5.11 10.46 -5.20
CA LEU A 214 5.75 10.72 -3.92
C LEU A 214 6.77 11.87 -4.02
N ARG A 215 7.62 11.88 -5.07
CA ARG A 215 8.58 12.97 -5.31
C ARG A 215 7.94 14.33 -5.49
N ARG A 216 6.75 14.36 -6.10
CA ARG A 216 5.96 15.58 -6.26
C ARG A 216 5.18 15.99 -5.00
N GLY A 217 5.31 15.23 -3.91
CA GLY A 217 4.61 15.49 -2.66
C GLY A 217 3.09 15.39 -2.78
N ARG A 218 2.56 14.59 -3.71
CA ARG A 218 1.11 14.43 -3.88
C ARG A 218 0.53 13.68 -2.71
N PHE A 219 -0.58 14.17 -2.17
CA PHE A 219 -1.35 13.44 -1.18
C PHE A 219 -1.95 12.16 -1.79
N GLU A 220 -2.67 12.28 -2.90
CA GLU A 220 -3.25 11.13 -3.60
C GLU A 220 -2.42 10.78 -4.84
N ILE A 221 -2.03 9.49 -4.94
CA ILE A 221 -1.32 8.90 -6.07
C ILE A 221 -2.19 7.77 -6.63
N ALA A 222 -3.07 8.10 -7.56
CA ALA A 222 -4.05 7.16 -8.11
C ALA A 222 -3.79 6.89 -9.60
N PHE A 223 -3.91 5.64 -10.01
CA PHE A 223 -3.63 5.21 -11.38
C PHE A 223 -4.31 3.87 -11.73
N PRO A 224 -4.56 3.59 -13.04
CA PRO A 224 -4.39 4.48 -14.20
C PRO A 224 -5.48 5.57 -14.22
N ARG A 225 -5.12 6.77 -14.72
CA ARG A 225 -5.96 7.97 -14.58
C ARG A 225 -7.38 7.82 -15.11
N ARG A 226 -7.57 7.18 -16.28
CA ARG A 226 -8.90 6.98 -16.89
C ARG A 226 -9.79 6.12 -15.99
N PHE A 227 -9.25 5.04 -15.43
CA PHE A 227 -9.95 4.16 -14.50
C PHE A 227 -10.33 4.88 -13.21
N VAL A 228 -9.37 5.60 -12.62
CA VAL A 228 -9.59 6.40 -11.40
C VAL A 228 -10.69 7.45 -11.61
N TRP A 229 -10.72 8.10 -12.77
CA TRP A 229 -11.75 9.09 -13.09
C TRP A 229 -13.15 8.47 -13.09
N GLY A 230 -13.30 7.29 -13.69
CA GLY A 230 -14.58 6.53 -13.64
C GLY A 230 -15.02 6.26 -12.19
N PHE A 231 -14.11 5.84 -11.32
CA PHE A 231 -14.41 5.60 -9.90
C PHE A 231 -14.76 6.87 -9.14
N LYS A 232 -14.12 8.00 -9.43
CA LYS A 232 -14.47 9.29 -8.83
C LYS A 232 -15.86 9.74 -9.23
N VAL A 233 -16.24 9.53 -10.48
CA VAL A 233 -17.61 9.78 -10.94
C VAL A 233 -18.60 8.84 -10.24
N LEU A 234 -18.30 7.53 -10.19
CA LEU A 234 -19.15 6.56 -9.47
C LEU A 234 -19.34 6.95 -7.99
N ARG A 235 -18.31 7.51 -7.34
CA ARG A 235 -18.37 7.96 -5.95
C ARG A 235 -19.43 9.06 -5.75
N CYS A 236 -19.65 9.93 -6.74
CA CYS A 236 -20.60 11.04 -6.67
C CYS A 236 -22.02 10.64 -7.03
N LEU A 237 -22.27 9.44 -7.59
CA LEU A 237 -23.62 9.05 -8.00
C LEU A 237 -24.54 8.79 -6.79
N PRO A 238 -25.78 9.25 -6.83
CA PRO A 238 -26.79 8.82 -5.86
C PRO A 238 -27.06 7.31 -5.98
N TYR A 239 -27.48 6.67 -4.91
CA TYR A 239 -27.69 5.21 -4.85
C TYR A 239 -28.65 4.67 -5.92
N GLY A 240 -29.69 5.45 -6.28
CA GLY A 240 -30.62 5.08 -7.33
C GLY A 240 -30.00 4.87 -8.71
N LEU A 241 -28.87 5.54 -9.00
CA LEU A 241 -28.10 5.36 -10.24
C LEU A 241 -26.95 4.37 -10.05
N TYR A 242 -26.35 4.36 -8.86
CA TYR A 242 -25.18 3.54 -8.56
C TYR A 242 -25.52 2.04 -8.56
N PHE A 243 -26.57 1.60 -7.86
CA PHE A 243 -26.90 0.17 -7.75
C PHE A 243 -27.31 -0.50 -9.07
N PRO A 244 -28.08 0.12 -9.97
CA PRO A 244 -28.32 -0.47 -11.29
C PRO A 244 -27.06 -0.70 -12.11
N LEU A 245 -26.06 0.19 -11.99
CA LEU A 245 -24.76 0.02 -12.67
C LEU A 245 -23.94 -1.11 -12.06
N THR A 246 -23.83 -1.18 -10.73
CA THR A 246 -23.03 -2.19 -10.05
C THR A 246 -23.68 -3.57 -10.05
N ARG A 247 -25.00 -3.66 -10.16
CA ARG A 247 -25.71 -4.94 -10.34
C ARG A 247 -25.23 -5.70 -11.59
N ARG A 248 -24.86 -4.99 -12.66
CA ARG A 248 -24.30 -5.59 -13.88
C ARG A 248 -22.92 -6.20 -13.70
N LEU A 249 -22.24 -5.91 -12.58
CA LEU A 249 -20.94 -6.49 -12.23
C LEU A 249 -21.07 -7.78 -11.42
N VAL A 250 -22.29 -8.12 -10.98
CA VAL A 250 -22.57 -9.39 -10.32
C VAL A 250 -22.77 -10.41 -11.42
N THR A 251 -21.77 -11.26 -11.64
CA THR A 251 -21.90 -12.42 -12.52
C THR A 251 -22.74 -13.47 -11.81
N GLU A 252 -23.80 -13.90 -12.44
CA GLU A 252 -24.52 -15.13 -12.06
C GLU A 252 -23.53 -16.28 -12.21
N SER A 253 -23.22 -16.95 -11.12
CA SER A 253 -22.40 -18.16 -11.07
C SER A 253 -23.27 -19.40 -11.15
#